data_f0654c48ffe3dea72e01c591c51c817d
#
_entry.id   f0654c48ffe3dea72e01c591c51c817d
#
_cell.length_a   1.000
_cell.length_b   1.000
_cell.length_c   1.000
_cell.angle_alpha   90.00
_cell.angle_beta   90.00
_cell.angle_gamma   90.00
#
_symmetry.space_group_name_H-M   'P 1'
#
loop_
_entity.id
_entity.type
_entity.pdbx_description
1 polymer ?
#
loop_
_entity_poly.entity_id
_entity_poly.type
_entity_poly.pdbx_seq_one_letter_code
_entity_poly.pdbx_strand_id
1 'polypeptide(L)'
;MSAILPNAPREGIVINLAAMRIFYYPKPKKGEPQLVYTHPIGVGKVGWSTPEGTTRVVARETDPIWRPSAAVRREHAENGDPVAKVVKPGPDNPLGKYKFTLGWPSYLIHGTNKPYGVGLRSSHGCIRLYPEDIEQLYQMVPLGTKVTVVNQPFVFGWHQGQLHLQAYTVLEDDPRDWKKAQKTLLAK
;
A
#
# COMPACT_ATOMS: atom_id res chain seq x y z
N MET A 1 0.19 13.50 11.20
CA MET A 1 -0.56 13.34 9.94
C MET A 1 0.33 13.84 8.82
N SER A 2 0.42 13.15 7.68
CA SER A 2 1.20 13.67 6.55
C SER A 2 0.54 14.96 6.04
N ALA A 3 1.22 16.09 6.15
CA ALA A 3 0.71 17.38 5.68
C ALA A 3 0.79 17.52 4.15
N ILE A 4 1.60 16.69 3.49
CA ILE A 4 1.84 16.74 2.05
C ILE A 4 1.37 15.45 1.41
N LEU A 5 0.48 15.58 0.42
CA LEU A 5 -0.07 14.46 -0.34
C LEU A 5 0.89 14.06 -1.47
N PRO A 6 0.92 12.77 -1.88
CA PRO A 6 1.74 12.33 -3.00
C PRO A 6 1.35 13.07 -4.29
N ASN A 7 2.32 13.26 -5.19
CA ASN A 7 2.09 13.81 -6.51
C ASN A 7 1.50 12.71 -7.42
N ALA A 8 0.19 12.56 -7.33
CA ALA A 8 -0.62 11.59 -8.06
C ALA A 8 -2.06 12.11 -8.20
N PRO A 9 -2.85 11.59 -9.13
CA PRO A 9 -4.27 11.95 -9.26
C PRO A 9 -5.02 11.72 -7.94
N ARG A 10 -5.79 12.72 -7.49
CA ARG A 10 -6.59 12.64 -6.26
C ARG A 10 -7.91 11.92 -6.50
N GLU A 11 -7.82 10.67 -6.93
CA GLU A 11 -8.98 9.82 -7.24
C GLU A 11 -8.72 8.36 -6.82
N GLY A 12 -9.74 7.69 -6.34
CA GLY A 12 -9.65 6.29 -5.95
C GLY A 12 -8.62 6.07 -4.85
N ILE A 13 -7.78 5.07 -5.00
CA ILE A 13 -6.70 4.74 -4.08
C ILE A 13 -5.36 5.19 -4.65
N VAL A 14 -4.58 5.89 -3.85
CA VAL A 14 -3.17 6.21 -4.12
C VAL A 14 -2.31 5.58 -3.02
N ILE A 15 -1.26 4.86 -3.40
CA ILE A 15 -0.31 4.25 -2.48
C ILE A 15 1.06 4.87 -2.74
N ASN A 16 1.68 5.45 -1.70
CA ASN A 16 3.08 5.87 -1.76
C ASN A 16 3.92 4.87 -0.96
N LEU A 17 4.70 4.07 -1.66
CA LEU A 17 5.51 2.99 -1.08
C LEU A 17 6.57 3.53 -0.11
N ALA A 18 7.30 4.58 -0.49
CA ALA A 18 8.30 5.20 0.36
C ALA A 18 7.69 5.80 1.64
N ALA A 19 6.48 6.34 1.56
CA ALA A 19 5.76 6.88 2.70
C ALA A 19 5.12 5.80 3.58
N MET A 20 5.07 4.55 3.09
CA MET A 20 4.30 3.46 3.68
C MET A 20 2.87 3.87 4.04
N ARG A 21 2.19 4.55 3.09
CA ARG A 21 0.84 5.06 3.29
C ARG A 21 -0.05 4.83 2.08
N ILE A 22 -1.31 4.53 2.38
CA ILE A 22 -2.42 4.50 1.44
C ILE A 22 -3.28 5.74 1.66
N PHE A 23 -3.79 6.29 0.56
CA PHE A 23 -4.70 7.44 0.52
C PHE A 23 -5.91 7.04 -0.30
N TYR A 24 -7.10 7.17 0.25
CA TYR A 24 -8.34 6.97 -0.48
C TYR A 24 -9.06 8.29 -0.69
N TYR A 25 -9.38 8.59 -1.91
CA TYR A 25 -10.09 9.80 -2.36
C TYR A 25 -11.47 9.38 -2.86
N PRO A 26 -12.53 9.43 -2.02
CA PRO A 26 -13.89 9.20 -2.48
C PRO A 26 -14.28 10.27 -3.49
N LYS A 27 -15.22 9.95 -4.38
CA LYS A 27 -15.78 10.95 -5.29
C LYS A 27 -16.43 12.06 -4.44
N PRO A 28 -16.04 13.34 -4.65
CA PRO A 28 -16.65 14.43 -3.90
C PRO A 28 -18.13 14.56 -4.30
N LYS A 29 -18.97 14.92 -3.36
CA LYS A 29 -20.33 15.36 -3.66
C LYS A 29 -20.27 16.80 -4.17
N LYS A 30 -21.26 17.15 -4.99
CA LYS A 30 -21.36 18.50 -5.58
C LYS A 30 -21.34 19.58 -4.48
N GLY A 31 -20.34 20.47 -4.53
CA GLY A 31 -20.20 21.56 -3.56
C GLY A 31 -19.46 21.19 -2.27
N GLU A 32 -19.07 19.92 -2.08
CA GLU A 32 -18.27 19.50 -0.93
C GLU A 32 -16.76 19.47 -1.27
N PRO A 33 -15.88 19.72 -0.28
CA PRO A 33 -14.45 19.61 -0.48
C PRO A 33 -14.04 18.15 -0.74
N GLN A 34 -12.93 17.96 -1.46
CA GLN A 34 -12.34 16.64 -1.65
C GLN A 34 -11.84 16.09 -0.31
N LEU A 35 -12.42 14.99 0.14
CA LEU A 35 -11.94 14.26 1.31
C LEU A 35 -10.78 13.33 0.94
N VAL A 36 -9.93 13.04 1.92
CA VAL A 36 -8.92 12.00 1.85
C VAL A 36 -8.88 11.22 3.16
N TYR A 37 -8.93 9.90 3.04
CA TYR A 37 -8.69 8.96 4.14
C TYR A 37 -7.30 8.38 3.97
N THR A 38 -6.51 8.29 5.03
CA THR A 38 -5.13 7.82 4.94
C THR A 38 -4.76 6.92 6.10
N HIS A 39 -4.10 5.79 5.76
CA HIS A 39 -3.70 4.78 6.74
C HIS A 39 -2.24 4.37 6.51
N PRO A 40 -1.53 3.94 7.57
CA PRO A 40 -0.24 3.30 7.42
C PRO A 40 -0.41 1.94 6.76
N ILE A 41 0.61 1.50 6.02
CA ILE A 41 0.61 0.20 5.34
C ILE A 41 1.92 -0.51 5.51
N GLY A 42 1.89 -1.85 5.46
CA GLY A 42 3.05 -2.68 5.17
C GLY A 42 3.12 -2.96 3.67
N VAL A 43 4.33 -3.05 3.13
CA VAL A 43 4.58 -3.25 1.70
C VAL A 43 5.51 -4.45 1.45
N GLY A 44 5.75 -4.78 0.19
CA GLY A 44 6.65 -5.84 -0.23
C GLY A 44 8.07 -5.66 0.30
N LYS A 45 8.66 -6.76 0.80
CA LYS A 45 10.07 -6.81 1.18
C LYS A 45 10.97 -6.80 -0.06
N VAL A 46 12.26 -6.61 0.14
CA VAL A 46 13.26 -6.70 -0.94
C VAL A 46 13.17 -8.05 -1.63
N GLY A 47 13.18 -8.07 -2.95
CA GLY A 47 12.95 -9.26 -3.78
C GLY A 47 11.47 -9.62 -4.00
N TRP A 48 10.54 -8.96 -3.29
CA TRP A 48 9.10 -9.12 -3.43
C TRP A 48 8.41 -7.75 -3.52
N SER A 49 8.98 -6.85 -4.30
CA SER A 49 8.53 -5.46 -4.38
C SER A 49 7.11 -5.34 -4.89
N THR A 50 6.38 -4.38 -4.33
CA THR A 50 5.09 -3.95 -4.86
C THR A 50 5.34 -3.13 -6.14
N PRO A 51 4.71 -3.44 -7.29
CA PRO A 51 4.95 -2.70 -8.52
C PRO A 51 4.40 -1.28 -8.46
N GLU A 52 5.09 -0.35 -9.10
CA GLU A 52 4.58 0.99 -9.39
C GLU A 52 3.67 0.97 -10.64
N GLY A 53 2.71 1.88 -10.70
CA GLY A 53 1.82 2.03 -11.85
C GLY A 53 0.35 2.15 -11.47
N THR A 54 -0.53 1.83 -12.41
CA THR A 54 -1.98 1.95 -12.24
C THR A 54 -2.66 0.61 -12.46
N THR A 55 -3.59 0.29 -11.56
CA THR A 55 -4.46 -0.87 -11.62
C THR A 55 -5.85 -0.51 -11.08
N ARG A 56 -6.66 -1.48 -10.73
CA ARG A 56 -7.98 -1.28 -10.12
C ARG A 56 -8.35 -2.41 -9.20
N VAL A 57 -9.29 -2.18 -8.31
CA VAL A 57 -9.93 -3.20 -7.49
C VAL A 57 -10.83 -4.05 -8.39
N VAL A 58 -10.51 -5.34 -8.54
CA VAL A 58 -11.26 -6.28 -9.40
C VAL A 58 -12.13 -7.25 -8.61
N ALA A 59 -11.86 -7.43 -7.31
CA ALA A 59 -12.72 -8.20 -6.41
C ALA A 59 -12.61 -7.68 -4.97
N ARG A 60 -13.65 -7.96 -4.19
CA ARG A 60 -13.75 -7.64 -2.76
C ARG A 60 -14.24 -8.88 -2.03
N GLU A 61 -13.57 -9.27 -0.95
CA GLU A 61 -13.93 -10.46 -0.19
C GLU A 61 -13.89 -10.19 1.30
N THR A 62 -14.90 -10.68 2.00
CA THR A 62 -14.95 -10.81 3.45
C THR A 62 -14.60 -12.24 3.82
N ASP A 63 -13.89 -12.42 4.91
CA ASP A 63 -13.45 -13.73 5.40
C ASP A 63 -12.75 -14.56 4.29
N PRO A 64 -11.69 -14.01 3.66
CA PRO A 64 -11.05 -14.65 2.52
C PRO A 64 -10.32 -15.93 2.89
N ILE A 65 -10.27 -16.87 1.95
CA ILE A 65 -9.37 -18.02 2.04
C ILE A 65 -7.99 -17.59 1.54
N TRP A 66 -6.94 -17.83 2.32
CA TRP A 66 -5.58 -17.64 1.85
C TRP A 66 -5.04 -18.87 1.14
N ARG A 67 -4.53 -18.65 -0.08
CA ARG A 67 -3.89 -19.67 -0.91
C ARG A 67 -2.50 -19.18 -1.29
N PRO A 68 -1.47 -19.41 -0.45
CA PRO A 68 -0.10 -18.97 -0.75
C PRO A 68 0.42 -19.61 -2.03
N SER A 69 1.14 -18.85 -2.84
CA SER A 69 1.80 -19.38 -4.04
C SER A 69 2.85 -20.44 -3.69
N ALA A 70 3.28 -21.22 -4.68
CA ALA A 70 4.33 -22.21 -4.45
C ALA A 70 5.64 -21.55 -3.96
N ALA A 71 5.96 -20.36 -4.47
CA ALA A 71 7.14 -19.60 -4.06
C ALA A 71 7.05 -19.16 -2.59
N VAL A 72 5.90 -18.62 -2.16
CA VAL A 72 5.66 -18.24 -0.76
C VAL A 72 5.78 -19.45 0.16
N ARG A 73 5.17 -20.59 -0.19
CA ARG A 73 5.27 -21.81 0.63
C ARG A 73 6.70 -22.34 0.74
N ARG A 74 7.48 -22.27 -0.33
CA ARG A 74 8.88 -22.67 -0.34
C ARG A 74 9.70 -21.80 0.62
N GLU A 75 9.59 -20.49 0.50
CA GLU A 75 10.30 -19.57 1.37
C GLU A 75 9.94 -19.78 2.85
N HIS A 76 8.66 -19.97 3.17
CA HIS A 76 8.25 -20.29 4.54
C HIS A 76 8.86 -21.58 5.05
N ALA A 77 8.91 -22.63 4.20
CA ALA A 77 9.52 -23.89 4.57
C ALA A 77 11.04 -23.76 4.80
N GLU A 78 11.73 -23.01 3.95
CA GLU A 78 13.17 -22.71 4.08
C GLU A 78 13.48 -21.93 5.37
N ASN A 79 12.54 -21.08 5.81
CA ASN A 79 12.67 -20.32 7.07
C ASN A 79 12.20 -21.09 8.33
N GLY A 80 11.85 -22.38 8.20
CA GLY A 80 11.40 -23.21 9.32
C GLY A 80 9.98 -22.93 9.80
N ASP A 81 9.18 -22.16 9.05
CA ASP A 81 7.78 -21.81 9.34
C ASP A 81 6.84 -22.26 8.19
N PRO A 82 6.70 -23.57 7.94
CA PRO A 82 5.94 -24.08 6.80
C PRO A 82 4.46 -23.72 6.93
N VAL A 83 3.89 -23.22 5.83
CA VAL A 83 2.48 -22.83 5.74
C VAL A 83 1.65 -23.81 4.91
N ALA A 84 0.40 -24.00 5.29
CA ALA A 84 -0.54 -24.86 4.58
C ALA A 84 -0.85 -24.34 3.15
N LYS A 85 -1.21 -25.25 2.24
CA LYS A 85 -1.64 -24.88 0.87
C LYS A 85 -2.90 -24.02 0.87
N VAL A 86 -3.73 -24.15 1.92
CA VAL A 86 -5.01 -23.43 2.09
C VAL A 86 -5.17 -23.12 3.56
N VAL A 87 -5.33 -21.83 3.87
CA VAL A 87 -5.71 -21.37 5.21
C VAL A 87 -7.11 -20.81 5.15
N LYS A 88 -8.00 -21.38 5.95
CA LYS A 88 -9.41 -20.95 6.05
C LYS A 88 -9.53 -19.58 6.72
N PRO A 89 -10.67 -18.90 6.58
CA PRO A 89 -10.96 -17.70 7.39
C PRO A 89 -10.79 -17.98 8.88
N GLY A 90 -10.29 -16.99 9.61
CA GLY A 90 -10.10 -17.11 11.06
C GLY A 90 -8.88 -16.32 11.56
N PRO A 91 -8.58 -16.42 12.85
CA PRO A 91 -7.53 -15.64 13.51
C PRO A 91 -6.12 -15.96 12.98
N ASP A 92 -5.91 -17.16 12.43
CA ASP A 92 -4.62 -17.57 11.88
C ASP A 92 -4.43 -17.18 10.41
N ASN A 93 -5.45 -16.58 9.78
CA ASN A 93 -5.37 -16.20 8.37
C ASN A 93 -4.60 -14.87 8.22
N PRO A 94 -3.43 -14.86 7.52
CA PRO A 94 -2.61 -13.67 7.37
C PRO A 94 -3.25 -12.57 6.51
N LEU A 95 -4.35 -12.85 5.78
CA LEU A 95 -5.10 -11.85 5.03
C LEU A 95 -6.05 -11.02 5.91
N GLY A 96 -6.30 -11.47 7.16
CA GLY A 96 -7.31 -10.87 8.02
C GLY A 96 -8.73 -11.05 7.48
N LYS A 97 -9.64 -10.17 7.89
CA LYS A 97 -11.08 -10.29 7.62
C LYS A 97 -11.50 -9.74 6.25
N TYR A 98 -10.77 -8.79 5.70
CA TYR A 98 -11.14 -8.09 4.47
C TYR A 98 -9.99 -8.05 3.47
N LYS A 99 -10.32 -8.22 2.19
CA LYS A 99 -9.38 -8.22 1.09
C LYS A 99 -9.95 -7.55 -0.15
N PHE A 100 -9.12 -6.75 -0.82
CA PHE A 100 -9.29 -6.31 -2.21
C PHE A 100 -8.30 -7.06 -3.10
N THR A 101 -8.78 -7.63 -4.19
CA THR A 101 -7.92 -8.17 -5.24
C THR A 101 -7.68 -7.08 -6.28
N LEU A 102 -6.43 -6.90 -6.68
CA LEU A 102 -6.04 -5.94 -7.70
C LEU A 102 -6.01 -6.59 -9.09
N GLY A 103 -6.11 -5.76 -10.14
CA GLY A 103 -6.01 -6.22 -11.52
C GLY A 103 -4.60 -6.73 -11.90
N TRP A 104 -3.61 -6.55 -11.04
CA TRP A 104 -2.31 -7.20 -11.17
C TRP A 104 -2.36 -8.60 -10.56
N PRO A 105 -1.84 -9.64 -11.26
CA PRO A 105 -1.83 -11.01 -10.74
C PRO A 105 -1.16 -11.12 -9.38
N SER A 106 -1.82 -11.75 -8.43
CA SER A 106 -1.32 -12.04 -7.08
C SER A 106 -1.14 -10.84 -6.13
N TYR A 107 -1.52 -9.61 -6.53
CA TYR A 107 -1.42 -8.44 -5.66
C TYR A 107 -2.75 -8.12 -4.99
N LEU A 108 -2.67 -7.88 -3.68
CA LEU A 108 -3.82 -7.65 -2.82
C LEU A 108 -3.60 -6.41 -1.95
N ILE A 109 -4.71 -5.80 -1.53
CA ILE A 109 -4.78 -4.91 -0.37
C ILE A 109 -5.62 -5.65 0.67
N HIS A 110 -5.09 -5.91 1.87
CA HIS A 110 -5.74 -6.79 2.83
C HIS A 110 -5.43 -6.41 4.29
N GLY A 111 -6.19 -6.95 5.20
CA GLY A 111 -5.93 -6.86 6.63
C GLY A 111 -4.75 -7.73 7.08
N THR A 112 -4.68 -8.02 8.35
CA THR A 112 -3.63 -8.90 8.89
C THR A 112 -4.04 -9.50 10.22
N ASN A 113 -3.49 -10.67 10.51
CA ASN A 113 -3.45 -11.23 11.86
C ASN A 113 -2.14 -10.90 12.60
N LYS A 114 -1.20 -10.23 11.92
CA LYS A 114 0.11 -9.82 12.45
C LYS A 114 0.29 -8.30 12.27
N PRO A 115 -0.38 -7.45 13.08
CA PRO A 115 -0.42 -5.99 12.90
C PRO A 115 0.95 -5.31 13.00
N TYR A 116 1.91 -5.92 13.71
CA TYR A 116 3.30 -5.41 13.80
C TYR A 116 4.04 -5.34 12.44
N GLY A 117 3.51 -5.96 11.39
CA GLY A 117 4.05 -5.84 10.03
C GLY A 117 3.57 -4.61 9.25
N VAL A 118 2.68 -3.78 9.83
CA VAL A 118 2.27 -2.50 9.24
C VAL A 118 3.37 -1.45 9.53
N GLY A 119 3.71 -0.64 8.54
CA GLY A 119 4.85 0.27 8.61
C GLY A 119 6.19 -0.38 8.26
N LEU A 120 6.18 -1.66 7.84
CA LEU A 120 7.38 -2.41 7.49
C LEU A 120 7.33 -2.98 6.07
N ARG A 121 8.51 -3.28 5.54
CA ARG A 121 8.69 -4.07 4.32
C ARG A 121 8.71 -5.56 4.69
N SER A 122 7.55 -6.19 4.78
CA SER A 122 7.43 -7.55 5.34
C SER A 122 6.54 -8.50 4.53
N SER A 123 5.85 -8.01 3.49
CA SER A 123 4.95 -8.82 2.68
C SER A 123 5.64 -9.42 1.45
N HIS A 124 4.93 -10.30 0.74
CA HIS A 124 5.32 -10.80 -0.57
C HIS A 124 4.72 -9.94 -1.71
N GLY A 125 4.78 -8.61 -1.56
CA GLY A 125 4.32 -7.63 -2.54
C GLY A 125 2.91 -7.07 -2.28
N CYS A 126 2.11 -7.71 -1.44
CA CYS A 126 0.78 -7.22 -1.08
C CYS A 126 0.84 -6.02 -0.12
N ILE A 127 -0.20 -5.23 -0.12
CA ILE A 127 -0.39 -4.09 0.78
C ILE A 127 -1.16 -4.55 2.01
N ARG A 128 -0.53 -4.43 3.18
CA ARG A 128 -1.08 -4.87 4.46
C ARG A 128 -1.53 -3.66 5.29
N LEU A 129 -2.72 -3.74 5.88
CA LEU A 129 -3.29 -2.72 6.76
C LEU A 129 -3.62 -3.31 8.14
N TYR A 130 -3.77 -2.42 9.13
CA TYR A 130 -4.40 -2.78 10.39
C TYR A 130 -5.84 -3.28 10.16
N PRO A 131 -6.36 -4.18 11.01
CA PRO A 131 -7.71 -4.72 10.87
C PRO A 131 -8.80 -3.65 10.79
N GLU A 132 -8.73 -2.63 11.63
CA GLU A 132 -9.65 -1.50 11.66
C GLU A 132 -9.56 -0.61 10.43
N ASP A 133 -8.35 -0.41 9.89
CA ASP A 133 -8.12 0.43 8.73
C ASP A 133 -8.66 -0.21 7.44
N ILE A 134 -8.41 -1.51 7.25
CA ILE A 134 -8.96 -2.23 6.09
C ILE A 134 -10.49 -2.36 6.19
N GLU A 135 -11.05 -2.50 7.39
CA GLU A 135 -12.50 -2.54 7.59
C GLU A 135 -13.13 -1.21 7.15
N GLN A 136 -12.58 -0.08 7.57
CA GLN A 136 -13.04 1.24 7.15
C GLN A 136 -12.97 1.39 5.63
N LEU A 137 -11.84 1.07 5.00
CA LEU A 137 -11.70 1.14 3.55
C LEU A 137 -12.66 0.19 2.83
N TYR A 138 -12.87 -1.01 3.36
CA TYR A 138 -13.76 -1.99 2.75
C TYR A 138 -15.20 -1.51 2.65
N GLN A 139 -15.67 -0.74 3.62
CA GLN A 139 -17.00 -0.14 3.59
C GLN A 139 -17.13 0.98 2.54
N MET A 140 -16.04 1.70 2.27
CA MET A 140 -16.06 2.91 1.43
C MET A 140 -15.63 2.67 -0.01
N VAL A 141 -14.72 1.73 -0.25
CA VAL A 141 -14.09 1.54 -1.57
C VAL A 141 -14.94 0.62 -2.45
N PRO A 142 -15.54 1.11 -3.55
CA PRO A 142 -16.33 0.28 -4.46
C PRO A 142 -15.45 -0.58 -5.37
N LEU A 143 -16.06 -1.62 -5.94
CA LEU A 143 -15.47 -2.40 -7.03
C LEU A 143 -15.15 -1.50 -8.23
N GLY A 144 -14.05 -1.78 -8.93
CA GLY A 144 -13.60 -0.99 -10.06
C GLY A 144 -12.81 0.26 -9.67
N THR A 145 -12.66 0.57 -8.37
CA THR A 145 -11.87 1.72 -7.92
C THR A 145 -10.46 1.67 -8.49
N LYS A 146 -10.03 2.79 -9.09
CA LYS A 146 -8.67 2.96 -9.59
C LYS A 146 -7.67 2.93 -8.43
N VAL A 147 -6.54 2.27 -8.65
CA VAL A 147 -5.43 2.18 -7.70
C VAL A 147 -4.16 2.64 -8.40
N THR A 148 -3.54 3.70 -7.87
CA THR A 148 -2.27 4.23 -8.36
C THR A 148 -1.21 3.99 -7.30
N VAL A 149 -0.13 3.31 -7.68
CA VAL A 149 1.01 3.03 -6.80
C VAL A 149 2.21 3.84 -7.28
N VAL A 150 2.77 4.63 -6.38
CA VAL A 150 3.95 5.46 -6.62
C VAL A 150 5.00 5.18 -5.56
N ASN A 151 6.26 5.46 -5.88
CA ASN A 151 7.38 5.45 -4.94
C ASN A 151 8.00 6.85 -4.92
N GLN A 152 7.52 7.71 -4.02
CA GLN A 152 7.95 9.11 -3.92
C GLN A 152 8.55 9.34 -2.53
N PRO A 153 9.86 9.16 -2.37
CA PRO A 153 10.55 9.42 -1.10
C PRO A 153 10.64 10.91 -0.77
N PHE A 154 10.52 11.80 -1.75
CA PHE A 154 10.49 13.24 -1.56
C PHE A 154 9.19 13.81 -2.13
N VAL A 155 8.39 14.43 -1.28
CA VAL A 155 7.11 15.02 -1.66
C VAL A 155 7.13 16.50 -1.30
N PHE A 156 6.75 17.34 -2.25
CA PHE A 156 6.70 18.78 -2.09
C PHE A 156 5.26 19.27 -2.07
N GLY A 157 4.99 20.30 -1.28
CA GLY A 157 3.68 20.95 -1.23
C GLY A 157 3.78 22.39 -0.80
N TRP A 158 2.90 23.23 -1.32
CA TRP A 158 2.75 24.62 -0.90
C TRP A 158 1.70 24.75 0.18
N HIS A 159 2.03 25.47 1.24
CA HIS A 159 1.09 25.84 2.30
C HIS A 159 1.36 27.30 2.73
N GLN A 160 0.34 28.13 2.66
CA GLN A 160 0.43 29.56 3.02
C GLN A 160 1.62 30.31 2.36
N GLY A 161 1.86 30.01 1.06
CA GLY A 161 2.93 30.66 0.29
C GLY A 161 4.34 30.12 0.57
N GLN A 162 4.49 29.11 1.43
CA GLN A 162 5.77 28.44 1.72
C GLN A 162 5.83 27.07 1.07
N LEU A 163 6.99 26.74 0.50
CA LEU A 163 7.28 25.41 -0.02
C LEU A 163 7.72 24.48 1.12
N HIS A 164 7.01 23.38 1.28
CA HIS A 164 7.32 22.33 2.26
C HIS A 164 7.83 21.10 1.56
N LEU A 165 8.82 20.47 2.16
CA LEU A 165 9.34 19.15 1.77
C LEU A 165 9.03 18.13 2.87
N GLN A 166 8.50 16.98 2.47
CA GLN A 166 8.45 15.79 3.31
C GLN A 166 9.34 14.71 2.71
N ALA A 167 10.33 14.26 3.46
CA ALA A 167 11.28 13.23 3.06
C ALA A 167 10.99 11.92 3.80
N TYR A 168 11.04 10.82 3.07
CA TYR A 168 10.94 9.45 3.58
C TYR A 168 12.23 8.69 3.25
N THR A 169 12.45 7.58 3.93
CA THR A 169 13.55 6.68 3.60
C THR A 169 13.38 6.14 2.19
N VAL A 170 14.42 6.28 1.37
CA VAL A 170 14.47 5.66 0.04
C VAL A 170 14.44 4.15 0.20
N LEU A 171 13.60 3.47 -0.58
CA LEU A 171 13.53 2.01 -0.55
C LEU A 171 14.85 1.41 -1.01
N GLU A 172 15.30 0.36 -0.35
CA GLU A 172 16.62 -0.28 -0.57
C GLU A 172 16.81 -0.79 -2.00
N ASP A 173 15.74 -1.19 -2.66
CA ASP A 173 15.70 -1.71 -4.04
C ASP A 173 15.20 -0.67 -5.06
N ASP A 174 15.20 0.62 -4.69
CA ASP A 174 14.87 1.70 -5.62
C ASP A 174 16.03 1.90 -6.62
N PRO A 175 15.81 1.71 -7.93
CA PRO A 175 16.87 1.78 -8.92
C PRO A 175 17.34 3.21 -9.22
N ARG A 176 16.66 4.23 -8.70
CA ARG A 176 16.94 5.64 -9.00
C ARG A 176 18.10 6.17 -8.15
N ASP A 177 19.01 6.91 -8.79
CA ASP A 177 20.11 7.59 -8.08
C ASP A 177 19.62 8.88 -7.40
N TRP A 178 19.10 8.74 -6.21
CA TRP A 178 18.61 9.86 -5.41
C TRP A 178 19.70 10.83 -4.94
N LYS A 179 20.97 10.39 -4.82
CA LYS A 179 22.09 11.27 -4.48
C LYS A 179 22.36 12.28 -5.60
N LYS A 180 22.23 11.85 -6.86
CA LYS A 180 22.35 12.73 -8.03
C LYS A 180 21.15 13.67 -8.12
N ALA A 181 19.95 13.18 -7.90
CA ALA A 181 18.73 13.98 -7.89
C ALA A 181 18.76 15.06 -6.79
N GLN A 182 19.25 14.73 -5.60
CA GLN A 182 19.38 15.67 -4.48
C GLN A 182 20.36 16.79 -4.78
N LYS A 183 21.51 16.51 -5.40
CA LYS A 183 22.48 17.55 -5.84
C LYS A 183 21.85 18.51 -6.85
N THR A 184 21.02 18.01 -7.76
CA THR A 184 20.33 18.84 -8.78
C THR A 184 19.26 19.72 -8.15
N LEU A 185 18.57 19.26 -7.12
CA LEU A 185 17.55 20.03 -6.38
C LEU A 185 18.17 21.14 -5.53
N LEU A 186 19.35 20.91 -4.93
CA LEU A 186 20.06 21.90 -4.11
C LEU A 186 20.84 22.93 -4.94
N ALA A 187 21.03 22.69 -6.24
CA ALA A 187 21.74 23.58 -7.15
C ALA A 187 20.82 24.58 -7.89
N LYS A 188 19.52 24.55 -7.64
CA LYS A 188 18.48 25.47 -8.16
C LYS A 188 17.93 26.35 -7.05
#